data_2f5d368fe1d2399d00159b6ed770bb58
#
_entry.id   2f5d368fe1d2399d00159b6ed770bb58
#
_cell.length_a   1.000
_cell.length_b   1.000
_cell.length_c   1.000
_cell.angle_alpha   90.00
_cell.angle_beta   90.00
_cell.angle_gamma   90.00
#
_symmetry.space_group_name_H-M   'P 1'
#
loop_
_entity.id
_entity.type
_entity.pdbx_description
1 polymer ?
#
loop_
_entity_poly.entity_id
_entity_poly.type
_entity_poly.pdbx_seq_one_letter_code
_entity_poly.pdbx_strand_id
1 'polypeptide(L)'
;YDPRFQYAYSATTKGPNSNGKYPFLDNLQSQGNTLYHLRLGEIYLIKAEAEARSQSGDLTIALNNLNQIRTRAGVEPKELSDKATLLEDIRQEKLLELFFENGEGWFDIVRYDILGNLEASDVKPTVTSQNQFVLPLPSQVIIGNNALIQNTGY
;
A
#
# COMPACT_ATOMS: atom_id res chain seq x y z
N TYR A 1 5.44 18.01 5.92
CA TYR A 1 6.23 17.41 4.83
C TYR A 1 6.71 16.01 5.25
N ASP A 2 6.42 14.99 4.46
CA ASP A 2 6.89 13.62 4.71
C ASP A 2 8.22 13.41 3.95
N PRO A 3 9.34 13.17 4.66
CA PRO A 3 10.65 13.03 4.03
C PRO A 3 10.77 11.80 3.12
N ARG A 4 9.89 10.79 3.28
CA ARG A 4 9.87 9.59 2.42
C ARG A 4 9.47 9.92 0.98
N PHE A 5 8.76 11.02 0.75
CA PHE A 5 8.35 11.43 -0.58
C PHE A 5 9.53 11.56 -1.55
N GLN A 6 10.63 12.13 -1.10
CA GLN A 6 11.83 12.26 -1.94
C GLN A 6 12.45 10.91 -2.33
N TYR A 7 12.33 9.90 -1.47
CA TYR A 7 12.83 8.54 -1.78
C TYR A 7 11.92 7.78 -2.72
N ALA A 8 10.62 8.04 -2.67
CA ALA A 8 9.66 7.36 -3.52
C ALA A 8 9.58 7.98 -4.93
N TYR A 9 9.76 9.30 -5.04
CA TYR A 9 9.41 10.03 -6.25
C TYR A 9 10.61 10.56 -7.05
N SER A 10 11.71 10.94 -6.39
CA SER A 10 12.84 11.59 -7.08
C SER A 10 13.75 10.63 -7.83
N ALA A 11 13.61 9.34 -7.58
CA ALA A 11 14.50 8.30 -8.11
C ALA A 11 14.27 7.95 -9.57
N THR A 12 13.14 8.35 -10.17
CA THR A 12 12.66 7.66 -11.36
C THR A 12 12.84 8.42 -12.67
N THR A 13 13.21 9.68 -12.65
CA THR A 13 13.06 10.49 -13.86
C THR A 13 14.36 10.86 -14.59
N LYS A 14 15.54 10.63 -14.00
CA LYS A 14 16.81 11.07 -14.63
C LYS A 14 18.03 10.21 -14.27
N GLY A 15 17.90 8.90 -14.31
CA GLY A 15 19.04 8.00 -14.09
C GLY A 15 19.15 7.52 -12.62
N PRO A 16 20.14 6.68 -12.34
CA PRO A 16 20.24 6.00 -11.05
C PRO A 16 20.36 7.02 -9.91
N ASN A 17 19.34 7.07 -9.07
CA ASN A 17 19.34 7.88 -7.87
C ASN A 17 19.63 6.95 -6.68
N SER A 18 20.81 7.10 -6.11
CA SER A 18 21.26 6.32 -4.95
C SER A 18 20.38 6.46 -3.71
N ASN A 19 19.46 7.43 -3.72
CA ASN A 19 18.55 7.73 -2.61
C ASN A 19 17.15 7.16 -2.80
N GLY A 20 16.84 6.60 -3.97
CA GLY A 20 15.50 6.03 -4.24
C GLY A 20 15.34 4.62 -3.69
N LYS A 21 14.09 4.22 -3.49
CA LYS A 21 13.72 2.83 -3.11
C LYS A 21 14.22 1.81 -4.13
N TYR A 22 14.17 2.20 -5.40
CA TYR A 22 14.60 1.38 -6.55
C TYR A 22 15.55 2.19 -7.43
N PRO A 23 16.81 2.38 -7.00
CA PRO A 23 17.75 3.30 -7.64
C PRO A 23 18.18 2.86 -9.04
N PHE A 24 17.93 1.62 -9.44
CA PHE A 24 18.39 1.04 -10.70
C PHE A 24 17.24 0.74 -11.67
N LEU A 25 16.10 1.41 -11.58
CA LEU A 25 14.98 1.19 -12.50
C LEU A 25 15.36 1.45 -13.97
N ASP A 26 16.26 2.39 -14.21
CA ASP A 26 16.69 2.75 -15.56
C ASP A 26 17.90 1.94 -16.06
N ASN A 27 18.48 1.11 -15.22
CA ASN A 27 19.68 0.35 -15.56
C ASN A 27 19.36 -1.14 -15.73
N LEU A 28 18.95 -1.51 -16.93
CA LEU A 28 18.57 -2.87 -17.28
C LEU A 28 19.73 -3.89 -17.26
N GLN A 29 20.98 -3.45 -17.09
CA GLN A 29 22.08 -4.31 -17.47
C GLN A 29 22.95 -4.89 -16.35
N SER A 30 22.96 -4.39 -15.13
CA SER A 30 23.99 -4.85 -14.20
C SER A 30 23.67 -4.86 -12.70
N GLN A 31 22.64 -4.18 -12.24
CA GLN A 31 22.37 -4.09 -10.81
C GLN A 31 20.87 -4.24 -10.56
N GLY A 32 20.50 -5.33 -9.91
CA GLY A 32 19.13 -5.56 -9.50
C GLY A 32 18.72 -4.64 -8.34
N ASN A 33 17.49 -4.16 -8.38
CA ASN A 33 16.89 -3.55 -7.20
C ASN A 33 16.55 -4.63 -6.18
N THR A 34 16.66 -4.31 -4.90
CA THR A 34 16.18 -5.19 -3.84
C THR A 34 14.66 -5.27 -3.91
N LEU A 35 14.12 -6.47 -3.99
CA LEU A 35 12.70 -6.72 -3.82
C LEU A 35 12.39 -6.90 -2.33
N TYR A 36 11.52 -6.06 -1.82
CA TYR A 36 11.07 -6.13 -0.42
C TYR A 36 9.82 -7.02 -0.37
N HIS A 37 9.97 -8.24 0.13
CA HIS A 37 8.83 -9.14 0.30
C HIS A 37 8.13 -8.95 1.64
N LEU A 38 8.91 -8.77 2.70
CA LEU A 38 8.41 -8.50 4.04
C LEU A 38 9.42 -7.59 4.75
N ARG A 39 8.91 -6.61 5.48
CA ARG A 39 9.71 -5.70 6.28
C ARG A 39 9.12 -5.54 7.68
N LEU A 40 9.98 -5.29 8.66
CA LEU A 40 9.55 -5.07 10.04
C LEU A 40 8.54 -3.90 10.14
N GLY A 41 8.70 -2.86 9.32
CA GLY A 41 7.74 -1.75 9.25
C GLY A 41 6.32 -2.19 8.90
N GLU A 42 6.18 -3.11 7.95
CA GLU A 42 4.90 -3.70 7.60
C GLU A 42 4.28 -4.48 8.77
N ILE A 43 5.09 -5.27 9.49
CA ILE A 43 4.61 -6.04 10.65
C ILE A 43 4.08 -5.12 11.75
N TYR A 44 4.73 -3.98 12.02
CA TYR A 44 4.20 -2.99 12.96
C TYR A 44 2.84 -2.45 12.52
N LEU A 45 2.67 -2.16 11.23
CA LEU A 45 1.42 -1.62 10.68
C LEU A 45 0.30 -2.69 10.62
N ILE A 46 0.64 -3.95 10.32
CA ILE A 46 -0.30 -5.08 10.43
C ILE A 46 -0.74 -5.24 11.88
N LYS A 47 0.17 -5.19 12.83
CA LYS A 47 -0.15 -5.26 14.26
C LYS A 47 -1.04 -4.10 14.70
N ALA A 48 -0.71 -2.88 14.28
CA ALA A 48 -1.54 -1.69 14.57
C ALA A 48 -2.97 -1.88 14.08
N GLU A 49 -3.14 -2.36 12.85
CA GLU A 49 -4.46 -2.59 12.30
C GLU A 49 -5.21 -3.73 13.00
N ALA A 50 -4.53 -4.84 13.31
CA ALA A 50 -5.12 -5.96 14.03
C ALA A 50 -5.64 -5.54 15.41
N GLU A 51 -4.86 -4.76 16.16
CA GLU A 51 -5.28 -4.19 17.45
C GLU A 51 -6.48 -3.25 17.27
N ALA A 52 -6.46 -2.36 16.30
CA ALA A 52 -7.56 -1.44 16.05
C ALA A 52 -8.85 -2.17 15.63
N ARG A 53 -8.76 -3.30 14.92
CA ARG A 53 -9.93 -4.06 14.45
C ARG A 53 -10.48 -5.03 15.47
N SER A 54 -9.64 -5.61 16.31
CA SER A 54 -10.04 -6.62 17.30
C SER A 54 -11.10 -6.07 18.26
N GLN A 55 -12.04 -6.93 18.68
CA GLN A 55 -13.00 -6.60 19.73
C GLN A 55 -12.34 -6.48 21.11
N SER A 56 -11.26 -7.21 21.34
CA SER A 56 -10.43 -7.17 22.56
C SER A 56 -9.16 -6.35 22.39
N GLY A 57 -9.02 -5.63 21.26
CA GLY A 57 -7.84 -4.85 20.97
C GLY A 57 -7.79 -3.53 21.72
N ASP A 58 -6.62 -2.93 21.77
CA ASP A 58 -6.33 -1.67 22.42
C ASP A 58 -5.88 -0.62 21.40
N LEU A 59 -6.68 0.45 21.26
CA LEU A 59 -6.37 1.55 20.35
C LEU A 59 -5.07 2.27 20.73
N THR A 60 -4.69 2.25 22.01
CA THR A 60 -3.39 2.80 22.44
C THR A 60 -2.22 1.96 21.93
N ILE A 61 -2.36 0.64 21.96
CA ILE A 61 -1.35 -0.27 21.39
C ILE A 61 -1.29 -0.10 19.87
N ALA A 62 -2.45 0.03 19.21
CA ALA A 62 -2.52 0.29 17.78
C ALA A 62 -1.78 1.59 17.42
N LEU A 63 -2.09 2.68 18.12
CA LEU A 63 -1.45 3.98 17.93
C LEU A 63 0.06 3.92 18.17
N ASN A 64 0.50 3.23 19.23
CA ASN A 64 1.93 3.09 19.52
C ASN A 64 2.68 2.39 18.39
N ASN A 65 2.11 1.33 17.80
CA ASN A 65 2.72 0.64 16.66
C ASN A 65 2.76 1.52 15.41
N LEU A 66 1.71 2.29 15.13
CA LEU A 66 1.69 3.30 14.07
C LEU A 66 2.79 4.34 14.27
N ASN A 67 2.88 4.91 15.47
CA ASN A 67 3.83 5.97 15.81
C ASN A 67 5.30 5.50 15.82
N GLN A 68 5.58 4.21 16.01
CA GLN A 68 6.92 3.67 15.80
C GLN A 68 7.41 3.89 14.37
N ILE A 69 6.53 3.67 13.38
CA ILE A 69 6.87 3.87 11.96
C ILE A 69 7.02 5.37 11.66
N ARG A 70 6.10 6.19 12.14
CA ARG A 70 6.12 7.64 11.92
C ARG A 70 7.37 8.29 12.51
N THR A 71 7.71 7.97 13.74
CA THR A 71 8.91 8.47 14.42
C THR A 71 10.19 8.05 13.69
N ARG A 72 10.28 6.78 13.27
CA ARG A 72 11.42 6.32 12.46
C ARG A 72 11.53 7.07 11.13
N ALA A 73 10.38 7.39 10.51
CA ALA A 73 10.33 8.15 9.26
C ALA A 73 10.59 9.65 9.43
N GLY A 74 10.74 10.15 10.66
CA GLY A 74 10.91 11.57 10.94
C GLY A 74 9.63 12.40 10.74
N VAL A 75 8.46 11.75 10.89
CA VAL A 75 7.15 12.37 10.78
C VAL A 75 6.51 12.49 12.17
N GLU A 76 5.78 13.57 12.41
CA GLU A 76 5.11 13.80 13.69
C GLU A 76 4.19 12.63 14.08
N PRO A 77 4.28 12.12 15.30
CA PRO A 77 3.35 11.12 15.82
C PRO A 77 1.90 11.60 15.74
N LYS A 78 0.99 10.65 15.62
CA LYS A 78 -0.45 10.90 15.71
C LYS A 78 -0.92 10.87 17.15
N GLU A 79 -1.98 11.60 17.43
CA GLU A 79 -2.71 11.57 18.68
C GLU A 79 -3.76 10.43 18.67
N LEU A 80 -4.16 9.97 19.84
CA LEU A 80 -5.22 8.97 19.97
C LEU A 80 -6.55 9.52 19.47
N SER A 81 -7.17 8.81 18.56
CA SER A 81 -8.43 9.14 17.93
C SER A 81 -9.44 8.00 18.07
N ASP A 82 -10.63 8.17 17.50
CA ASP A 82 -11.59 7.07 17.38
C ASP A 82 -11.05 5.98 16.42
N LYS A 83 -11.69 4.81 16.52
CA LYS A 83 -11.30 3.62 15.76
C LYS A 83 -11.27 3.85 14.24
N ALA A 84 -12.24 4.58 13.69
CA ALA A 84 -12.35 4.78 12.26
C ALA A 84 -11.23 5.69 11.75
N THR A 85 -10.97 6.79 12.45
CA THR A 85 -9.86 7.70 12.18
C THR A 85 -8.52 7.01 12.29
N LEU A 86 -8.31 6.20 13.35
CA LEU A 86 -7.05 5.48 13.54
C LEU A 86 -6.82 4.44 12.43
N LEU A 87 -7.85 3.73 12.00
CA LEU A 87 -7.75 2.78 10.87
C LEU A 87 -7.37 3.49 9.58
N GLU A 88 -7.93 4.66 9.30
CA GLU A 88 -7.55 5.45 8.13
C GLU A 88 -6.11 5.95 8.25
N ASP A 89 -5.68 6.43 9.43
CA ASP A 89 -4.29 6.82 9.67
C ASP A 89 -3.31 5.66 9.43
N ILE A 90 -3.65 4.45 9.89
CA ILE A 90 -2.87 3.23 9.65
C ILE A 90 -2.80 2.90 8.15
N ARG A 91 -3.93 2.99 7.45
CA ARG A 91 -3.98 2.74 6.01
C ARG A 91 -3.11 3.73 5.23
N GLN A 92 -3.20 5.01 5.56
CA GLN A 92 -2.38 6.05 4.94
C GLN A 92 -0.89 5.82 5.22
N GLU A 93 -0.53 5.45 6.45
CA GLU A 93 0.85 5.15 6.81
C GLU A 93 1.38 3.93 6.05
N LYS A 94 0.56 2.87 5.88
CA LYS A 94 0.92 1.72 5.05
C LYS A 94 1.19 2.13 3.61
N LEU A 95 0.33 2.95 3.02
CA LEU A 95 0.51 3.45 1.67
C LEU A 95 1.85 4.19 1.50
N LEU A 96 2.22 5.06 2.45
CA LEU A 96 3.45 5.83 2.41
C LEU A 96 4.68 4.96 2.68
N GLU A 97 4.60 4.06 3.64
CA GLU A 97 5.70 3.19 4.04
C GLU A 97 6.02 2.13 2.98
N LEU A 98 4.97 1.50 2.42
CA LEU A 98 5.07 0.38 1.49
C LEU A 98 4.88 0.79 0.02
N PHE A 99 4.98 2.09 -0.25
CA PHE A 99 4.81 2.63 -1.60
C PHE A 99 5.72 1.91 -2.61
N PHE A 100 5.13 1.43 -3.70
CA PHE A 100 5.76 0.59 -4.74
C PHE A 100 6.25 -0.79 -4.28
N GLU A 101 5.85 -1.27 -3.11
CA GLU A 101 6.18 -2.62 -2.65
C GLU A 101 4.98 -3.56 -2.84
N ASN A 102 5.20 -4.69 -3.48
CA ASN A 102 4.31 -5.87 -3.57
C ASN A 102 2.82 -5.60 -3.93
N GLY A 103 2.46 -4.40 -4.37
CA GLY A 103 1.07 -4.05 -4.65
C GLY A 103 0.22 -3.77 -3.40
N GLU A 104 0.84 -3.58 -2.24
CA GLU A 104 0.16 -3.39 -0.94
C GLU A 104 -0.91 -2.30 -0.97
N GLY A 105 -0.65 -1.20 -1.67
CA GLY A 105 -1.65 -0.12 -1.79
C GLY A 105 -2.96 -0.58 -2.43
N TRP A 106 -2.91 -1.48 -3.42
CA TRP A 106 -4.09 -2.04 -4.04
C TRP A 106 -4.80 -3.04 -3.12
N PHE A 107 -4.04 -3.95 -2.51
CA PHE A 107 -4.61 -4.94 -1.59
C PHE A 107 -5.27 -4.28 -0.38
N ASP A 108 -4.70 -3.20 0.13
CA ASP A 108 -5.31 -2.43 1.22
C ASP A 108 -6.60 -1.73 0.78
N ILE A 109 -6.65 -1.10 -0.40
CA ILE A 109 -7.88 -0.49 -0.91
C ILE A 109 -9.00 -1.54 -0.98
N VAL A 110 -8.74 -2.68 -1.62
CA VAL A 110 -9.71 -3.77 -1.75
C VAL A 110 -10.16 -4.28 -0.38
N ARG A 111 -9.23 -4.52 0.52
CA ARG A 111 -9.53 -5.06 1.84
C ARG A 111 -10.33 -4.08 2.71
N TYR A 112 -9.99 -2.81 2.68
CA TYR A 112 -10.70 -1.78 3.45
C TYR A 112 -12.11 -1.53 2.91
N ASP A 113 -12.31 -1.61 1.59
CA ASP A 113 -13.65 -1.57 0.98
C ASP A 113 -14.50 -2.75 1.45
N ILE A 114 -13.99 -3.99 1.31
CA ILE A 114 -14.70 -5.20 1.75
C ILE A 114 -15.04 -5.15 3.25
N LEU A 115 -14.21 -4.51 4.07
CA LEU A 115 -14.44 -4.36 5.50
C LEU A 115 -15.30 -3.14 5.86
N GLY A 116 -15.76 -2.38 4.88
CA GLY A 116 -16.65 -1.22 5.06
C GLY A 116 -16.00 0.00 5.70
N ASN A 117 -14.69 0.16 5.54
CA ASN A 117 -13.95 1.31 6.08
C ASN A 117 -13.57 2.33 4.99
N LEU A 118 -13.82 2.02 3.74
CA LEU A 118 -13.44 2.81 2.57
C LEU A 118 -14.36 2.45 1.40
N GLU A 119 -14.67 3.40 0.55
CA GLU A 119 -15.19 3.14 -0.79
C GLU A 119 -14.01 3.20 -1.78
N ALA A 120 -13.73 2.11 -2.47
CA ALA A 120 -12.58 2.03 -3.39
C ALA A 120 -12.64 3.10 -4.48
N SER A 121 -13.84 3.50 -4.91
CA SER A 121 -14.07 4.58 -5.86
C SER A 121 -13.59 5.96 -5.37
N ASP A 122 -13.58 6.21 -4.06
CA ASP A 122 -13.11 7.48 -3.50
C ASP A 122 -11.59 7.64 -3.65
N VAL A 123 -10.86 6.53 -3.60
CA VAL A 123 -9.41 6.51 -3.79
C VAL A 123 -9.02 6.34 -5.24
N LYS A 124 -9.75 5.50 -5.97
CA LYS A 124 -9.50 5.17 -7.37
C LYS A 124 -10.82 5.26 -8.17
N PRO A 125 -11.18 6.45 -8.69
CA PRO A 125 -12.47 6.68 -9.37
C PRO A 125 -12.76 5.77 -10.58
N THR A 126 -11.73 5.10 -11.10
CA THR A 126 -11.90 4.12 -12.18
C THR A 126 -12.45 2.78 -11.72
N VAL A 127 -12.50 2.55 -10.40
CA VAL A 127 -13.10 1.36 -9.80
C VAL A 127 -14.57 1.69 -9.53
N THR A 128 -15.46 1.13 -10.34
CA THR A 128 -16.90 1.40 -10.28
C THR A 128 -17.70 0.21 -9.72
N SER A 129 -17.03 -0.91 -9.49
CA SER A 129 -17.64 -2.14 -8.99
C SER A 129 -16.60 -3.03 -8.32
N GLN A 130 -17.01 -3.77 -7.29
CA GLN A 130 -16.18 -4.79 -6.63
C GLN A 130 -15.74 -5.92 -7.57
N ASN A 131 -16.42 -6.13 -8.70
CA ASN A 131 -15.96 -7.06 -9.73
C ASN A 131 -14.55 -6.71 -10.25
N GLN A 132 -14.17 -5.42 -10.18
CA GLN A 132 -12.86 -4.93 -10.61
C GLN A 132 -11.76 -5.10 -9.55
N PHE A 133 -12.06 -5.68 -8.39
CA PHE A 133 -11.05 -6.07 -7.40
C PHE A 133 -10.18 -7.22 -7.89
N VAL A 134 -10.71 -8.03 -8.79
CA VAL A 134 -9.94 -9.02 -9.55
C VAL A 134 -9.41 -8.36 -10.82
N LEU A 135 -8.11 -8.45 -11.06
CA LEU A 135 -7.50 -7.84 -12.24
C LEU A 135 -7.98 -8.52 -13.54
N PRO A 136 -8.03 -7.78 -14.65
CA PRO A 136 -8.42 -8.37 -15.95
C PRO A 136 -7.37 -9.35 -16.44
N LEU A 137 -7.82 -10.36 -17.18
CA LEU A 137 -6.91 -11.16 -18.00
C LEU A 137 -6.36 -10.27 -19.13
N PRO A 138 -5.05 -10.32 -19.40
CA PRO A 138 -4.48 -9.58 -20.53
C PRO A 138 -5.17 -9.96 -21.85
N SER A 139 -5.55 -8.97 -22.64
CA SER A 139 -6.26 -9.20 -23.90
C SER A 139 -5.52 -10.13 -24.86
N GLN A 140 -4.19 -10.06 -24.89
CA GLN A 140 -3.36 -10.95 -25.72
C GLN A 140 -3.48 -12.43 -25.33
N VAL A 141 -3.71 -12.71 -24.05
CA VAL A 141 -3.89 -14.10 -23.55
C VAL A 141 -5.26 -14.62 -24.00
N ILE A 142 -6.29 -13.79 -23.96
CA ILE A 142 -7.64 -14.14 -24.41
C ILE A 142 -7.68 -14.38 -25.92
N ILE A 143 -7.05 -13.49 -26.71
CA ILE A 143 -6.96 -13.65 -28.17
C ILE A 143 -6.25 -14.96 -28.55
N GLY A 144 -5.26 -15.36 -27.77
CA GLY A 144 -4.52 -16.61 -27.99
C GLY A 144 -5.26 -17.88 -27.54
N ASN A 145 -6.35 -17.75 -26.79
CA ASN A 145 -7.10 -18.90 -26.26
C ASN A 145 -8.58 -18.59 -26.08
N ASN A 146 -9.36 -19.01 -27.05
CA ASN A 146 -10.81 -18.80 -27.11
C ASN A 146 -11.61 -19.50 -25.99
N ALA A 147 -10.98 -20.37 -25.21
CA ALA A 147 -11.62 -20.99 -24.03
C ALA A 147 -11.56 -20.11 -22.79
N LEU A 148 -10.79 -19.02 -22.81
CA LEU A 148 -10.73 -18.07 -21.70
C LEU A 148 -11.84 -17.04 -21.78
N ILE A 149 -12.48 -16.81 -20.66
CA ILE A 149 -13.51 -15.79 -20.47
C ILE A 149 -12.94 -14.71 -19.57
N GLN A 150 -13.10 -13.45 -19.95
CA GLN A 150 -12.69 -12.31 -19.15
C GLN A 150 -13.41 -12.28 -17.80
N ASN A 151 -12.72 -11.79 -16.77
CA ASN A 151 -13.34 -11.53 -15.48
C ASN A 151 -14.48 -10.51 -15.62
N THR A 152 -15.54 -10.71 -14.84
CA THR A 152 -16.68 -9.79 -14.80
C THR A 152 -16.21 -8.38 -14.43
N GLY A 153 -16.70 -7.38 -15.15
CA GLY A 153 -16.33 -5.97 -14.90
C GLY A 153 -15.32 -5.39 -15.90
N TYR A 154 -14.89 -6.18 -16.91
CA TYR A 154 -13.95 -5.76 -17.96
C TYR A 154 -14.45 -6.10 -19.38
#